data_367b91f38b54fe91c2208f4e0b8777a3
#
_entry.id   367b91f38b54fe91c2208f4e0b8777a3
#
_cell.length_a   1.000
_cell.length_b   1.000
_cell.length_c   1.000
_cell.angle_alpha   90.00
_cell.angle_beta   90.00
_cell.angle_gamma   90.00
#
_symmetry.space_group_name_H-M   'P 1'
#
loop_
_entity.id
_entity.type
_entity.pdbx_description
1 polymer ?
#
loop_
_entity_poly.entity_id
_entity_poly.type
_entity_poly.pdbx_seq_one_letter_code
_entity_poly.pdbx_strand_id
1 'polypeptide(L)'
;MVTGKRIGILVLAVIAFILITNSFYKLGESEQAIITQFGKPIGGAIKDAGLHFKIPLIQALHRFEKRILNWDSSADQIPTADKKYIWLDTTARWRIVDPLKFYTSVGNVRGAQTRLDDIIDSASRDIVSSFVLVEVVRDSNRILELRLEETDPDAISGGEEEEIETVIEEVELGREQLTRMILDRASELVPQYGIELRDVQVKRLNYIEDVRKKVYERMISERQRIASKYRSEGEGRKAEIVGMKDKELNRIYSEAYRRSETIRGEADARATKIYADAYNQDPEFYSFLKTLDVYKATMGQNNRLILTTDTELYRYLRRINRR
;
A
#
# COMPACT_ATOMS: atom_id res chain seq x y z
N MET A 1 15.44 -82.49 47.59
CA MET A 1 16.58 -81.57 47.39
C MET A 1 16.86 -81.20 45.93
N VAL A 2 16.27 -81.92 44.95
CA VAL A 2 16.47 -81.68 43.49
C VAL A 2 15.62 -80.51 42.94
N THR A 3 14.50 -80.22 43.59
CA THR A 3 13.54 -79.18 43.13
C THR A 3 14.05 -77.72 43.31
N GLY A 4 14.79 -77.46 44.43
CA GLY A 4 15.33 -76.10 44.68
C GLY A 4 16.46 -75.69 43.69
N LYS A 5 17.31 -76.68 43.31
CA LYS A 5 18.36 -76.42 42.30
C LYS A 5 17.76 -76.09 40.86
N ARG A 6 16.68 -76.81 40.49
CA ARG A 6 16.00 -76.58 39.19
C ARG A 6 15.28 -75.26 39.17
N ILE A 7 14.65 -74.82 40.29
CA ILE A 7 14.03 -73.52 40.41
C ILE A 7 15.10 -72.41 40.35
N GLY A 8 16.24 -72.57 41.01
CA GLY A 8 17.36 -71.62 40.95
C GLY A 8 17.92 -71.44 39.53
N ILE A 9 18.09 -72.56 38.80
CA ILE A 9 18.55 -72.51 37.40
C ILE A 9 17.50 -71.81 36.48
N LEU A 10 16.23 -72.09 36.72
CA LEU A 10 15.15 -71.44 35.94
C LEU A 10 15.10 -69.91 36.19
N VAL A 11 15.23 -69.51 37.45
CA VAL A 11 15.29 -68.05 37.77
C VAL A 11 16.53 -67.40 37.16
N LEU A 12 17.70 -68.06 37.21
CA LEU A 12 18.92 -67.54 36.58
C LEU A 12 18.80 -67.45 35.05
N ALA A 13 18.16 -68.46 34.43
CA ALA A 13 17.90 -68.45 32.99
C ALA A 13 16.93 -67.29 32.57
N VAL A 14 15.90 -67.06 33.40
CA VAL A 14 14.97 -65.89 33.16
C VAL A 14 15.69 -64.54 33.30
N ILE A 15 16.52 -64.40 34.35
CA ILE A 15 17.35 -63.21 34.55
C ILE A 15 18.30 -63.00 33.37
N ALA A 16 19.01 -64.08 32.97
CA ALA A 16 19.91 -64.03 31.83
C ALA A 16 19.15 -63.64 30.53
N PHE A 17 17.96 -64.19 30.29
CA PHE A 17 17.12 -63.87 29.16
C PHE A 17 16.67 -62.38 29.18
N ILE A 18 16.26 -61.87 30.35
CA ILE A 18 15.90 -60.46 30.54
C ILE A 18 17.09 -59.52 30.24
N LEU A 19 18.28 -59.92 30.76
CA LEU A 19 19.52 -59.16 30.52
C LEU A 19 19.90 -59.14 29.05
N ILE A 20 19.82 -60.26 28.33
CA ILE A 20 20.14 -60.38 26.93
C ILE A 20 19.12 -59.50 26.07
N THR A 21 17.84 -59.61 26.42
CA THR A 21 16.80 -58.83 25.68
C THR A 21 16.95 -57.33 25.90
N ASN A 22 17.33 -56.88 27.10
CA ASN A 22 17.60 -55.47 27.39
C ASN A 22 18.97 -54.97 26.93
N SER A 23 19.84 -55.83 26.43
CA SER A 23 21.15 -55.47 25.88
C SER A 23 21.04 -54.92 24.46
N PHE A 24 19.97 -55.24 23.74
CA PHE A 24 19.77 -54.77 22.40
C PHE A 24 18.79 -53.59 22.36
N TYR A 25 19.13 -52.57 21.58
CA TYR A 25 18.22 -51.46 21.31
C TYR A 25 18.21 -51.14 19.82
N LYS A 26 17.05 -50.70 19.33
CA LYS A 26 16.88 -50.24 17.95
C LYS A 26 17.02 -48.74 17.93
N LEU A 27 17.84 -48.22 17.01
CA LEU A 27 17.95 -46.80 16.70
C LEU A 27 17.27 -46.52 15.34
N GLY A 28 16.33 -45.57 15.32
CA GLY A 28 15.65 -45.11 14.09
C GLY A 28 16.55 -44.21 13.24
N GLU A 29 16.23 -44.05 11.97
CA GLU A 29 16.96 -43.15 11.05
C GLU A 29 16.88 -41.69 11.48
N SER A 30 15.78 -41.30 12.13
CA SER A 30 15.57 -39.95 12.65
C SER A 30 16.25 -39.68 13.98
N GLU A 31 16.88 -40.69 14.57
CA GLU A 31 17.48 -40.62 15.89
C GLU A 31 19.01 -40.77 15.83
N GLN A 32 19.66 -40.23 16.81
CA GLN A 32 21.08 -40.47 17.12
C GLN A 32 21.20 -40.64 18.63
N ALA A 33 22.21 -41.36 19.04
CA ALA A 33 22.32 -41.77 20.46
C ALA A 33 23.75 -41.66 20.97
N ILE A 34 23.85 -41.48 22.28
CA ILE A 34 25.08 -41.67 23.02
C ILE A 34 24.82 -42.68 24.16
N ILE A 35 25.87 -43.40 24.51
CA ILE A 35 25.86 -44.32 25.66
C ILE A 35 26.66 -43.68 26.79
N THR A 36 26.07 -43.63 27.97
CA THR A 36 26.78 -43.19 29.18
C THR A 36 26.91 -44.35 30.16
N GLN A 37 28.02 -44.39 30.88
CA GLN A 37 28.27 -45.33 31.97
C GLN A 37 28.56 -44.54 33.23
N PHE A 38 27.77 -44.77 34.28
CA PHE A 38 27.83 -43.98 35.52
C PHE A 38 27.86 -42.47 35.28
N GLY A 39 27.06 -41.98 34.28
CA GLY A 39 26.96 -40.57 33.91
C GLY A 39 28.07 -40.06 32.99
N LYS A 40 29.12 -40.80 32.71
CA LYS A 40 30.19 -40.43 31.76
C LYS A 40 29.90 -41.02 30.39
N PRO A 41 29.97 -40.23 29.31
CA PRO A 41 29.82 -40.75 27.96
C PRO A 41 30.95 -41.72 27.61
N ILE A 42 30.59 -42.86 27.03
CA ILE A 42 31.54 -43.89 26.56
C ILE A 42 31.33 -44.08 25.06
N GLY A 43 32.43 -44.12 24.35
CA GLY A 43 32.41 -44.22 22.89
C GLY A 43 32.02 -42.95 22.21
N GLY A 44 31.80 -43.01 20.89
CA GLY A 44 31.36 -41.89 20.07
C GLY A 44 29.84 -41.78 19.96
N ALA A 45 29.40 -40.78 19.26
CA ALA A 45 28.01 -40.65 18.85
C ALA A 45 27.60 -41.75 17.87
N ILE A 46 26.52 -42.42 18.14
CA ILE A 46 25.94 -43.47 17.30
C ILE A 46 24.91 -42.78 16.38
N LYS A 47 25.24 -42.68 15.11
CA LYS A 47 24.41 -42.00 14.09
C LYS A 47 23.75 -42.98 13.12
N ASP A 48 24.22 -44.23 13.09
CA ASP A 48 23.73 -45.23 12.14
C ASP A 48 22.47 -45.90 12.70
N ALA A 49 21.44 -45.96 11.83
CA ALA A 49 20.20 -46.66 12.17
C ALA A 49 20.45 -48.16 12.19
N GLY A 50 19.77 -48.85 13.09
CA GLY A 50 19.90 -50.32 13.19
C GLY A 50 19.80 -50.85 14.59
N LEU A 51 20.26 -52.09 14.76
CA LEU A 51 20.30 -52.80 16.05
C LEU A 51 21.69 -52.62 16.66
N HIS A 52 21.72 -52.07 17.86
CA HIS A 52 22.94 -51.81 18.63
C HIS A 52 22.91 -52.51 19.96
N PHE A 53 24.10 -52.69 20.55
CA PHE A 53 24.28 -53.35 21.81
C PHE A 53 24.68 -52.37 22.92
N LYS A 54 24.13 -52.57 24.12
CA LYS A 54 24.54 -51.88 25.35
C LYS A 54 24.58 -52.86 26.51
N ILE A 55 25.38 -52.57 27.52
CA ILE A 55 25.42 -53.36 28.76
C ILE A 55 24.26 -52.90 29.66
N PRO A 56 23.23 -53.75 29.88
CA PRO A 56 22.10 -53.39 30.70
C PRO A 56 22.55 -53.13 32.15
N LEU A 57 21.83 -52.34 32.93
CA LEU A 57 22.07 -51.90 34.28
C LEU A 57 23.23 -50.92 34.48
N ILE A 58 24.27 -50.97 33.64
CA ILE A 58 25.50 -50.18 33.82
C ILE A 58 25.49 -49.01 32.82
N GLN A 59 24.97 -49.24 31.61
CA GLN A 59 24.94 -48.27 30.54
C GLN A 59 23.54 -47.69 30.32
N ALA A 60 23.46 -46.34 30.30
CA ALA A 60 22.27 -45.61 29.98
C ALA A 60 22.35 -45.10 28.54
N LEU A 61 21.25 -45.20 27.81
CA LEU A 61 21.10 -44.72 26.43
C LEU A 61 20.37 -43.38 26.41
N HIS A 62 21.00 -42.37 25.83
CA HIS A 62 20.38 -41.06 25.58
C HIS A 62 20.15 -40.91 24.08
N ARG A 63 18.87 -40.71 23.68
CA ARG A 63 18.47 -40.54 22.32
C ARG A 63 18.23 -39.08 22.03
N PHE A 64 18.66 -38.62 20.87
CA PHE A 64 18.49 -37.27 20.39
C PHE A 64 17.91 -37.28 18.97
N GLU A 65 17.12 -36.29 18.67
CA GLU A 65 16.56 -36.09 17.32
C GLU A 65 17.69 -35.71 16.35
N LYS A 66 17.70 -36.33 15.16
CA LYS A 66 18.65 -36.02 14.07
C LYS A 66 18.07 -35.03 13.10
N ARG A 67 16.72 -34.92 13.08
CA ARG A 67 15.97 -34.00 12.22
C ARG A 67 16.16 -32.56 12.68
N ILE A 68 15.74 -31.63 11.79
CA ILE A 68 15.70 -30.20 12.11
C ILE A 68 14.63 -29.97 13.16
N LEU A 69 14.98 -29.23 14.19
CA LEU A 69 14.13 -28.80 15.28
C LEU A 69 13.82 -27.30 15.11
N ASN A 70 12.68 -26.90 15.60
CA ASN A 70 12.25 -25.53 15.64
C ASN A 70 12.60 -24.90 16.98
N TRP A 71 12.97 -23.63 16.94
CA TRP A 71 13.11 -22.78 18.10
C TRP A 71 12.31 -21.51 17.85
N ASP A 72 11.52 -21.06 18.83
CA ASP A 72 10.72 -19.85 18.79
C ASP A 72 11.06 -18.98 19.99
N SER A 73 11.44 -17.73 19.73
CA SER A 73 11.63 -16.70 20.76
C SER A 73 10.30 -16.26 21.37
N SER A 74 10.35 -15.73 22.57
CA SER A 74 9.32 -14.84 23.07
C SER A 74 9.59 -13.44 22.51
N ALA A 75 8.53 -12.69 22.16
CA ALA A 75 8.69 -11.31 21.68
C ALA A 75 9.46 -10.47 22.71
N ASP A 76 10.57 -9.87 22.31
CA ASP A 76 11.41 -9.01 23.13
C ASP A 76 11.42 -7.57 22.61
N GLN A 77 11.57 -6.61 23.51
CA GLN A 77 11.62 -5.21 23.18
C GLN A 77 13.06 -4.77 22.94
N ILE A 78 13.35 -4.37 21.70
CA ILE A 78 14.70 -3.99 21.28
C ILE A 78 14.70 -2.53 20.79
N PRO A 79 15.66 -1.70 21.24
CA PRO A 79 15.88 -0.37 20.69
C PRO A 79 16.61 -0.47 19.34
N THR A 80 16.28 0.36 18.40
CA THR A 80 17.01 0.57 17.14
C THR A 80 18.03 1.71 17.26
N ALA A 81 18.92 1.88 16.29
CA ALA A 81 19.94 2.95 16.29
C ALA A 81 19.33 4.35 16.38
N ASP A 82 18.14 4.56 15.81
CA ASP A 82 17.36 5.79 15.87
C ASP A 82 16.50 5.91 17.15
N LYS A 83 16.82 5.11 18.19
CA LYS A 83 16.19 5.12 19.51
C LYS A 83 14.68 4.84 19.52
N LYS A 84 14.19 4.15 18.50
CA LYS A 84 12.81 3.67 18.46
C LYS A 84 12.77 2.26 19.00
N TYR A 85 11.77 1.95 19.81
CA TYR A 85 11.60 0.60 20.36
C TYR A 85 10.64 -0.22 19.52
N ILE A 86 11.01 -1.46 19.28
CA ILE A 86 10.21 -2.45 18.56
C ILE A 86 10.09 -3.75 19.35
N TRP A 87 8.99 -4.44 19.16
CA TRP A 87 8.83 -5.82 19.57
C TRP A 87 9.30 -6.72 18.44
N LEU A 88 10.35 -7.49 18.69
CA LEU A 88 10.90 -8.45 17.76
C LEU A 88 10.59 -9.87 18.26
N ASP A 89 10.04 -10.69 17.38
CA ASP A 89 9.77 -12.12 17.58
C ASP A 89 10.52 -12.87 16.48
N THR A 90 11.44 -13.73 16.87
CA THR A 90 12.31 -14.49 15.97
C THR A 90 12.06 -15.99 16.08
N THR A 91 12.31 -16.68 14.99
CA THR A 91 12.27 -18.14 14.95
C THR A 91 13.53 -18.66 14.27
N ALA A 92 14.00 -19.82 14.68
CA ALA A 92 15.16 -20.45 14.09
C ALA A 92 14.96 -21.94 13.88
N ARG A 93 15.65 -22.47 12.88
CA ARG A 93 15.74 -23.89 12.62
C ARG A 93 17.14 -24.37 12.93
N TRP A 94 17.23 -25.41 13.72
CA TRP A 94 18.49 -25.94 14.21
C TRP A 94 18.49 -27.45 14.24
N ARG A 95 19.68 -28.08 14.34
CA ARG A 95 19.84 -29.50 14.48
C ARG A 95 21.03 -29.84 15.37
N ILE A 96 21.00 -31.03 15.93
CA ILE A 96 22.09 -31.59 16.71
C ILE A 96 23.04 -32.27 15.74
N VAL A 97 24.27 -31.79 15.61
CA VAL A 97 25.31 -32.34 14.74
C VAL A 97 26.25 -33.25 15.50
N ASP A 98 26.59 -32.84 16.74
CA ASP A 98 27.45 -33.60 17.62
C ASP A 98 26.71 -33.91 18.94
N PRO A 99 26.06 -35.09 19.07
CA PRO A 99 25.32 -35.46 20.28
C PRO A 99 26.21 -35.62 21.51
N LEU A 100 27.51 -35.89 21.34
CA LEU A 100 28.42 -35.98 22.48
C LEU A 100 28.68 -34.59 23.08
N LYS A 101 29.04 -33.61 22.25
CA LYS A 101 29.17 -32.24 22.72
C LYS A 101 27.85 -31.70 23.25
N PHE A 102 26.75 -32.00 22.57
CA PHE A 102 25.40 -31.60 22.97
C PHE A 102 25.06 -32.08 24.38
N TYR A 103 25.29 -33.38 24.67
CA TYR A 103 25.03 -33.92 25.99
C TYR A 103 25.92 -33.33 27.07
N THR A 104 27.19 -33.13 26.77
CA THR A 104 28.17 -32.66 27.79
C THR A 104 28.02 -31.17 28.10
N SER A 105 27.51 -30.36 27.13
CA SER A 105 27.39 -28.91 27.30
C SER A 105 25.98 -28.46 27.74
N VAL A 106 24.91 -29.01 27.14
CA VAL A 106 23.53 -28.60 27.40
C VAL A 106 22.63 -29.69 27.97
N GLY A 107 23.02 -30.97 27.81
CA GLY A 107 22.38 -32.14 28.42
C GLY A 107 21.11 -32.62 27.72
N ASN A 108 20.20 -31.72 27.37
CA ASN A 108 18.91 -32.04 26.75
C ASN A 108 18.38 -30.90 25.86
N VAL A 109 17.29 -31.19 25.14
CA VAL A 109 16.65 -30.20 24.19
C VAL A 109 16.20 -28.92 24.90
N ARG A 110 15.67 -29.02 26.13
CA ARG A 110 15.26 -27.85 26.91
C ARG A 110 16.45 -26.94 27.26
N GLY A 111 17.57 -27.55 27.70
CA GLY A 111 18.82 -26.82 27.96
C GLY A 111 19.35 -26.15 26.67
N ALA A 112 19.21 -26.82 25.52
CA ALA A 112 19.56 -26.24 24.24
C ALA A 112 18.67 -25.03 23.87
N GLN A 113 17.38 -25.14 24.12
CA GLN A 113 16.45 -24.00 23.88
C GLN A 113 16.88 -22.79 24.71
N THR A 114 17.13 -22.93 25.99
CA THR A 114 17.61 -21.81 26.83
C THR A 114 18.92 -21.20 26.30
N ARG A 115 19.85 -22.03 25.81
CA ARG A 115 21.11 -21.51 25.24
C ARG A 115 20.90 -20.81 23.90
N LEU A 116 19.96 -21.29 23.08
CA LEU A 116 19.58 -20.65 21.86
C LEU A 116 18.88 -19.32 22.13
N ASP A 117 18.01 -19.27 23.17
CA ASP A 117 17.42 -18.00 23.65
C ASP A 117 18.51 -16.96 23.92
N ASP A 118 19.48 -17.31 24.78
CA ASP A 118 20.58 -16.42 25.17
C ASP A 118 21.39 -15.93 23.94
N ILE A 119 21.72 -16.85 23.02
CA ILE A 119 22.58 -16.54 21.86
C ILE A 119 21.87 -15.78 20.77
N ILE A 120 20.67 -16.22 20.38
CA ILE A 120 19.92 -15.60 19.27
C ILE A 120 19.37 -14.25 19.70
N ASP A 121 18.85 -14.12 20.92
CA ASP A 121 18.36 -12.85 21.43
C ASP A 121 19.49 -11.83 21.59
N SER A 122 20.67 -12.25 22.06
CA SER A 122 21.85 -11.38 22.11
C SER A 122 22.29 -10.93 20.70
N ALA A 123 22.42 -11.87 19.75
CA ALA A 123 22.80 -11.55 18.39
C ALA A 123 21.77 -10.62 17.71
N SER A 124 20.47 -10.88 17.93
CA SER A 124 19.39 -10.06 17.40
C SER A 124 19.42 -8.64 17.97
N ARG A 125 19.66 -8.52 19.29
CA ARG A 125 19.77 -7.22 19.97
C ARG A 125 20.97 -6.43 19.45
N ASP A 126 22.13 -7.06 19.34
CA ASP A 126 23.35 -6.42 18.87
C ASP A 126 23.18 -5.87 17.44
N ILE A 127 22.64 -6.68 16.54
CA ILE A 127 22.45 -6.30 15.15
C ILE A 127 21.35 -5.23 15.02
N VAL A 128 20.15 -5.48 15.58
CA VAL A 128 19.03 -4.55 15.46
C VAL A 128 19.33 -3.18 16.07
N SER A 129 20.04 -3.12 17.19
CA SER A 129 20.41 -1.86 17.81
C SER A 129 21.45 -1.05 17.03
N SER A 130 22.14 -1.68 16.10
CA SER A 130 23.13 -1.02 15.24
C SER A 130 22.53 -0.39 13.98
N PHE A 131 21.26 -0.70 13.64
CA PHE A 131 20.59 -0.25 12.44
C PHE A 131 19.35 0.58 12.73
N VAL A 132 19.00 1.45 11.78
CA VAL A 132 17.80 2.27 11.86
C VAL A 132 16.56 1.43 11.63
N LEU A 133 15.42 1.87 12.16
CA LEU A 133 14.16 1.14 12.09
C LEU A 133 13.75 0.74 10.66
N VAL A 134 14.01 1.59 9.70
CA VAL A 134 13.63 1.37 8.30
C VAL A 134 14.32 0.14 7.72
N GLU A 135 15.61 -0.07 8.04
CA GLU A 135 16.38 -1.25 7.62
C GLU A 135 15.83 -2.55 8.22
N VAL A 136 15.37 -2.49 9.46
CA VAL A 136 14.81 -3.66 10.15
C VAL A 136 13.43 -4.07 9.61
N VAL A 137 12.64 -3.09 9.15
CA VAL A 137 11.26 -3.31 8.71
C VAL A 137 11.18 -3.59 7.22
N ARG A 138 11.92 -2.84 6.41
CA ARG A 138 11.83 -2.89 4.94
C ARG A 138 12.90 -3.80 4.36
N ASP A 139 12.58 -4.38 3.22
CA ASP A 139 13.48 -5.28 2.51
C ASP A 139 13.99 -4.70 1.19
N SER A 140 13.28 -3.69 0.64
CA SER A 140 13.63 -3.08 -0.63
C SER A 140 13.12 -1.64 -0.75
N ASN A 141 13.64 -0.93 -1.74
CA ASN A 141 13.25 0.44 -2.10
C ASN A 141 12.07 0.51 -3.08
N ARG A 142 11.36 -0.59 -3.31
CA ARG A 142 10.23 -0.67 -4.26
C ARG A 142 9.16 0.42 -4.06
N ILE A 143 8.95 0.88 -2.82
CA ILE A 143 8.01 1.97 -2.54
C ILE A 143 8.48 3.30 -3.15
N LEU A 144 9.80 3.52 -3.22
CA LEU A 144 10.38 4.69 -3.89
C LEU A 144 10.18 4.59 -5.41
N GLU A 145 10.43 3.42 -5.98
CA GLU A 145 10.27 3.16 -7.42
C GLU A 145 8.81 3.38 -7.86
N LEU A 146 7.84 2.82 -7.13
CA LEU A 146 6.40 3.00 -7.40
C LEU A 146 5.98 4.48 -7.31
N ARG A 147 6.58 5.26 -6.43
CA ARG A 147 6.29 6.69 -6.30
C ARG A 147 6.84 7.50 -7.47
N LEU A 148 8.01 7.12 -8.01
CA LEU A 148 8.60 7.74 -9.19
C LEU A 148 7.79 7.42 -10.46
N GLU A 149 7.22 6.21 -10.55
CA GLU A 149 6.34 5.80 -11.66
C GLU A 149 4.97 6.50 -11.62
N GLU A 150 4.43 6.82 -10.45
CA GLU A 150 3.15 7.55 -10.29
C GLU A 150 3.28 9.06 -10.52
N THR A 151 4.50 9.60 -10.59
CA THR A 151 4.73 11.01 -10.90
C THR A 151 4.74 11.18 -12.42
N ASP A 152 3.56 11.40 -13.00
CA ASP A 152 3.37 11.69 -14.43
C ASP A 152 4.18 12.95 -14.82
N PRO A 153 5.16 12.86 -15.74
CA PRO A 153 5.99 14.01 -16.12
C PRO A 153 5.20 15.19 -16.70
N ASP A 154 4.01 14.91 -17.24
CA ASP A 154 3.12 15.92 -17.85
C ASP A 154 2.22 16.65 -16.82
N ALA A 155 2.17 16.18 -15.55
CA ALA A 155 1.43 16.84 -14.48
C ALA A 155 2.20 18.01 -13.83
N ILE A 156 3.47 18.23 -14.19
CA ILE A 156 4.39 19.20 -13.56
C ILE A 156 4.37 20.57 -14.25
N SER A 157 3.33 20.93 -14.97
CA SER A 157 3.27 22.29 -15.53
C SER A 157 2.24 23.15 -14.82
N GLY A 158 2.60 23.70 -13.68
CA GLY A 158 1.87 24.84 -13.12
C GLY A 158 1.65 24.91 -11.60
N GLY A 159 2.60 24.55 -10.78
CA GLY A 159 2.50 24.84 -9.35
C GLY A 159 3.84 24.70 -8.69
N GLU A 160 4.24 25.67 -7.91
CA GLU A 160 5.44 25.64 -7.10
C GLU A 160 5.58 24.28 -6.43
N GLU A 161 6.65 23.56 -6.78
CA GLU A 161 7.13 22.39 -6.09
C GLU A 161 7.47 22.81 -4.64
N GLU A 162 6.47 22.89 -3.77
CA GLU A 162 6.77 22.60 -2.38
C GLU A 162 7.18 21.12 -2.36
N GLU A 163 8.48 20.90 -2.46
CA GLU A 163 9.17 19.65 -2.14
C GLU A 163 8.65 19.17 -0.79
N ILE A 164 7.60 18.38 -0.85
CA ILE A 164 7.22 17.58 0.29
C ILE A 164 8.22 16.42 0.27
N GLU A 165 9.46 16.73 0.63
CA GLU A 165 10.42 15.76 1.13
C GLU A 165 9.83 15.08 2.38
N THR A 166 8.86 14.23 2.20
CA THR A 166 8.84 13.06 3.06
C THR A 166 10.05 12.26 2.62
N VAL A 167 11.21 12.55 3.22
CA VAL A 167 12.42 11.75 3.08
C VAL A 167 12.01 10.33 3.45
N ILE A 168 11.64 9.54 2.45
CA ILE A 168 11.50 8.11 2.63
C ILE A 168 12.95 7.65 2.69
N GLU A 169 13.41 7.41 3.92
CA GLU A 169 14.74 6.88 4.17
C GLU A 169 14.99 5.69 3.24
N GLU A 170 16.06 5.73 2.50
CA GLU A 170 16.48 4.69 1.58
C GLU A 170 16.98 3.48 2.39
N VAL A 171 16.67 2.29 1.95
CA VAL A 171 17.15 1.04 2.55
C VAL A 171 18.43 0.63 1.83
N GLU A 172 19.53 0.51 2.58
CA GLU A 172 20.82 0.09 2.07
C GLU A 172 21.00 -1.43 2.11
N LEU A 173 20.66 -2.06 3.23
CA LEU A 173 20.84 -3.50 3.47
C LEU A 173 19.52 -4.27 3.41
N GLY A 174 18.52 -3.83 4.16
CA GLY A 174 17.23 -4.46 4.26
C GLY A 174 17.17 -5.64 5.24
N ARG A 175 15.92 -6.03 5.55
CA ARG A 175 15.63 -7.04 6.57
C ARG A 175 16.26 -8.41 6.29
N GLU A 176 16.33 -8.84 5.01
CA GLU A 176 16.90 -10.14 4.66
C GLU A 176 18.39 -10.21 5.01
N GLN A 177 19.14 -9.15 4.71
CA GLN A 177 20.57 -9.11 5.04
C GLN A 177 20.80 -9.04 6.56
N LEU A 178 19.96 -8.28 7.28
CA LEU A 178 20.03 -8.24 8.74
C LEU A 178 19.77 -9.62 9.37
N THR A 179 18.81 -10.38 8.87
CA THR A 179 18.57 -11.75 9.37
C THR A 179 19.73 -12.68 9.08
N ARG A 180 20.43 -12.51 7.95
CA ARG A 180 21.68 -13.25 7.67
C ARG A 180 22.79 -12.89 8.63
N MET A 181 22.97 -11.60 8.93
CA MET A 181 23.98 -11.16 9.91
C MET A 181 23.67 -11.73 11.32
N ILE A 182 22.42 -11.81 11.71
CA ILE A 182 22.01 -12.44 12.97
C ILE A 182 22.36 -13.94 12.96
N LEU A 183 22.07 -14.63 11.85
CA LEU A 183 22.41 -16.04 11.68
C LEU A 183 23.92 -16.26 11.76
N ASP A 184 24.72 -15.47 11.07
CA ASP A 184 26.18 -15.57 11.04
C ASP A 184 26.74 -15.36 12.45
N ARG A 185 26.30 -14.30 13.13
CA ARG A 185 26.71 -13.98 14.49
C ARG A 185 26.37 -15.09 15.50
N ALA A 186 25.15 -15.61 15.44
CA ALA A 186 24.72 -16.71 16.28
C ALA A 186 25.47 -18.01 15.94
N SER A 187 25.73 -18.27 14.67
CA SER A 187 26.43 -19.49 14.19
C SER A 187 27.89 -19.58 14.62
N GLU A 188 28.52 -18.46 15.00
CA GLU A 188 29.89 -18.49 15.60
C GLU A 188 29.89 -19.14 16.96
N LEU A 189 28.82 -19.00 17.73
CA LEU A 189 28.75 -19.44 19.15
C LEU A 189 28.13 -20.82 19.34
N VAL A 190 27.23 -21.23 18.43
CA VAL A 190 26.42 -22.45 18.59
C VAL A 190 27.22 -23.77 18.47
N PRO A 191 28.31 -23.90 17.67
CA PRO A 191 29.06 -25.15 17.50
C PRO A 191 29.69 -25.70 18.78
N GLN A 192 29.97 -24.83 19.75
CA GLN A 192 30.50 -25.28 21.05
C GLN A 192 29.52 -26.19 21.80
N TYR A 193 28.23 -26.10 21.50
CA TYR A 193 27.15 -26.90 22.07
C TYR A 193 26.79 -28.12 21.22
N GLY A 194 27.50 -28.38 20.13
CA GLY A 194 27.20 -29.49 19.22
C GLY A 194 25.95 -29.27 18.38
N ILE A 195 25.53 -28.01 18.25
CA ILE A 195 24.34 -27.55 17.52
C ILE A 195 24.77 -26.84 16.24
N GLU A 196 23.97 -26.93 15.20
CA GLU A 196 24.07 -26.15 13.95
C GLU A 196 22.78 -25.41 13.74
N LEU A 197 22.86 -24.07 13.59
CA LEU A 197 21.77 -23.26 13.10
C LEU A 197 21.67 -23.37 11.58
N ARG A 198 20.46 -23.52 11.06
CA ARG A 198 20.19 -23.59 9.63
C ARG A 198 19.72 -22.26 9.09
N ASP A 199 18.80 -21.62 9.80
CA ASP A 199 18.38 -20.26 9.53
C ASP A 199 17.84 -19.58 10.80
N VAL A 200 17.76 -18.27 10.71
CA VAL A 200 17.07 -17.42 11.68
C VAL A 200 16.14 -16.51 10.86
N GLN A 201 14.91 -16.37 11.29
CA GLN A 201 13.91 -15.57 10.60
C GLN A 201 13.19 -14.65 11.59
N VAL A 202 12.88 -13.45 11.14
CA VAL A 202 11.98 -12.56 11.86
C VAL A 202 10.54 -13.01 11.61
N LYS A 203 9.89 -13.52 12.64
CA LYS A 203 8.50 -14.00 12.59
C LYS A 203 7.50 -12.84 12.67
N ARG A 204 7.78 -11.90 13.55
CA ARG A 204 6.93 -10.73 13.77
C ARG A 204 7.76 -9.54 14.20
N LEU A 205 7.38 -8.40 13.71
CA LEU A 205 7.90 -7.11 14.12
C LEU A 205 6.72 -6.18 14.38
N ASN A 206 6.63 -5.64 15.59
CA ASN A 206 5.57 -4.72 15.99
C ASN A 206 6.17 -3.46 16.59
N TYR A 207 5.56 -2.32 16.32
CA TYR A 207 5.88 -1.10 17.05
C TYR A 207 5.32 -1.18 18.47
N ILE A 208 6.01 -0.56 19.42
CA ILE A 208 5.41 -0.27 20.72
C ILE A 208 4.23 0.70 20.53
N GLU A 209 3.30 0.68 21.47
CA GLU A 209 2.04 1.46 21.39
C GLU A 209 2.25 2.93 21.06
N ASP A 210 3.21 3.58 21.73
CA ASP A 210 3.50 5.01 21.55
C ASP A 210 4.04 5.33 20.15
N VAL A 211 4.92 4.46 19.61
CA VAL A 211 5.44 4.63 18.25
C VAL A 211 4.35 4.33 17.23
N ARG A 212 3.57 3.29 17.44
CA ARG A 212 2.45 2.91 16.57
C ARG A 212 1.44 4.06 16.44
N LYS A 213 1.06 4.67 17.55
CA LYS A 213 0.13 5.81 17.55
C LYS A 213 0.67 6.98 16.74
N LYS A 214 1.93 7.36 16.93
CA LYS A 214 2.58 8.45 16.17
C LYS A 214 2.66 8.14 14.67
N VAL A 215 2.97 6.89 14.32
CA VAL A 215 2.99 6.45 12.91
C VAL A 215 1.60 6.55 12.30
N TYR A 216 0.56 6.09 12.98
CA TYR A 216 -0.82 6.19 12.51
C TYR A 216 -1.28 7.65 12.36
N GLU A 217 -1.01 8.50 13.33
CA GLU A 217 -1.33 9.93 13.26
C GLU A 217 -0.66 10.59 12.04
N ARG A 218 0.61 10.28 11.80
CA ARG A 218 1.34 10.75 10.61
C ARG A 218 0.71 10.24 9.31
N MET A 219 0.40 8.95 9.23
CA MET A 219 -0.25 8.36 8.05
C MET A 219 -1.63 8.98 7.78
N ILE A 220 -2.42 9.22 8.82
CA ILE A 220 -3.73 9.88 8.71
C ILE A 220 -3.56 11.29 8.16
N SER A 221 -2.64 12.08 8.73
CA SER A 221 -2.36 13.44 8.28
C SER A 221 -1.89 13.48 6.82
N GLU A 222 -1.02 12.55 6.43
CA GLU A 222 -0.55 12.43 5.06
C GLU A 222 -1.68 12.07 4.08
N ARG A 223 -2.52 11.11 4.44
CA ARG A 223 -3.70 10.75 3.63
C ARG A 223 -4.69 11.91 3.50
N GLN A 224 -4.92 12.65 4.58
CA GLN A 224 -5.79 13.84 4.53
C GLN A 224 -5.22 14.92 3.62
N ARG A 225 -3.90 15.15 3.65
CA ARG A 225 -3.23 16.10 2.77
C ARG A 225 -3.34 15.71 1.31
N ILE A 226 -3.07 14.43 0.97
CA ILE A 226 -3.22 13.89 -0.38
C ILE A 226 -4.68 14.04 -0.86
N ALA A 227 -5.65 13.67 -0.02
CA ALA A 227 -7.06 13.81 -0.35
C ALA A 227 -7.48 15.28 -0.55
N SER A 228 -6.93 16.21 0.24
CA SER A 228 -7.16 17.64 0.07
C SER A 228 -6.57 18.18 -1.23
N LYS A 229 -5.34 17.75 -1.58
CA LYS A 229 -4.70 18.09 -2.85
C LYS A 229 -5.57 17.68 -4.04
N TYR A 230 -5.95 16.40 -4.14
CA TYR A 230 -6.79 15.92 -5.24
C TYR A 230 -8.16 16.60 -5.30
N ARG A 231 -8.74 16.95 -4.13
CA ARG A 231 -10.01 17.69 -4.10
C ARG A 231 -9.83 19.09 -4.66
N SER A 232 -8.79 19.82 -4.26
CA SER A 232 -8.49 21.16 -4.77
C SER A 232 -8.19 21.15 -6.27
N GLU A 233 -7.42 20.18 -6.74
CA GLU A 233 -7.17 19.99 -8.18
C GLU A 233 -8.46 19.69 -8.96
N GLY A 234 -9.31 18.82 -8.41
CA GLY A 234 -10.60 18.51 -9.00
C GLY A 234 -11.54 19.72 -9.06
N GLU A 235 -11.58 20.53 -8.01
CA GLU A 235 -12.35 21.79 -7.97
C GLU A 235 -11.79 22.80 -8.96
N GLY A 236 -10.46 22.93 -9.07
CA GLY A 236 -9.81 23.78 -10.07
C GLY A 236 -10.15 23.37 -11.49
N ARG A 237 -9.99 22.09 -11.85
CA ARG A 237 -10.38 21.56 -13.17
C ARG A 237 -11.87 21.75 -13.46
N LYS A 238 -12.73 21.56 -12.47
CA LYS A 238 -14.17 21.81 -12.59
C LYS A 238 -14.44 23.28 -12.90
N ALA A 239 -13.80 24.21 -12.18
CA ALA A 239 -13.98 25.65 -12.39
C ALA A 239 -13.50 26.07 -13.80
N GLU A 240 -12.38 25.52 -14.26
CA GLU A 240 -11.85 25.75 -15.61
C GLU A 240 -12.84 25.27 -16.69
N ILE A 241 -13.34 24.04 -16.59
CA ILE A 241 -14.31 23.47 -17.53
C ILE A 241 -15.60 24.30 -17.55
N VAL A 242 -16.10 24.71 -16.37
CA VAL A 242 -17.29 25.58 -16.28
C VAL A 242 -17.01 26.93 -16.93
N GLY A 243 -15.85 27.54 -16.66
CA GLY A 243 -15.45 28.82 -17.32
C GLY A 243 -15.35 28.71 -18.84
N MET A 244 -14.74 27.64 -19.35
CA MET A 244 -14.67 27.37 -20.78
C MET A 244 -16.06 27.16 -21.39
N LYS A 245 -16.92 26.41 -20.73
CA LYS A 245 -18.32 26.19 -21.14
C LYS A 245 -19.08 27.52 -21.22
N ASP A 246 -19.00 28.36 -20.22
CA ASP A 246 -19.70 29.63 -20.16
C ASP A 246 -19.17 30.61 -21.22
N LYS A 247 -17.87 30.65 -21.45
CA LYS A 247 -17.24 31.41 -22.54
C LYS A 247 -17.76 30.97 -23.89
N GLU A 248 -17.82 29.66 -24.15
CA GLU A 248 -18.29 29.13 -25.43
C GLU A 248 -19.77 29.36 -25.63
N LEU A 249 -20.61 29.21 -24.62
CA LEU A 249 -22.01 29.55 -24.67
C LEU A 249 -22.22 31.02 -25.01
N ASN A 250 -21.52 31.94 -24.35
CA ASN A 250 -21.60 33.36 -24.62
C ASN A 250 -21.15 33.70 -26.05
N ARG A 251 -20.12 33.03 -26.57
CA ARG A 251 -19.69 33.16 -27.97
C ARG A 251 -20.80 32.75 -28.95
N ILE A 252 -21.38 31.57 -28.73
CA ILE A 252 -22.47 31.04 -29.56
C ILE A 252 -23.69 31.98 -29.56
N TYR A 253 -24.12 32.43 -28.38
CA TYR A 253 -25.24 33.36 -28.25
C TYR A 253 -24.96 34.68 -28.94
N SER A 254 -23.77 35.25 -28.78
CA SER A 254 -23.38 36.50 -29.40
C SER A 254 -23.33 36.38 -30.95
N GLU A 255 -22.81 35.28 -31.47
CA GLU A 255 -22.80 35.02 -32.91
C GLU A 255 -24.22 34.82 -33.48
N ALA A 256 -25.05 34.05 -32.76
CA ALA A 256 -26.44 33.84 -33.17
C ALA A 256 -27.23 35.15 -33.16
N TYR A 257 -27.07 35.97 -32.13
CA TYR A 257 -27.69 37.28 -32.02
C TYR A 257 -27.22 38.21 -33.14
N ARG A 258 -25.93 38.34 -33.38
CA ARG A 258 -25.35 39.11 -34.47
C ARG A 258 -25.92 38.65 -35.82
N ARG A 259 -25.98 37.34 -36.08
CA ARG A 259 -26.53 36.77 -37.30
C ARG A 259 -28.02 37.13 -37.49
N SER A 260 -28.79 36.99 -36.39
CA SER A 260 -30.21 37.37 -36.39
C SER A 260 -30.42 38.86 -36.72
N GLU A 261 -29.67 39.74 -36.07
CA GLU A 261 -29.78 41.19 -36.31
C GLU A 261 -29.31 41.59 -37.72
N THR A 262 -28.26 40.92 -38.25
CA THR A 262 -27.82 41.13 -39.62
C THR A 262 -28.92 40.74 -40.63
N ILE A 263 -29.51 39.54 -40.47
CA ILE A 263 -30.59 39.06 -41.34
C ILE A 263 -31.80 39.97 -41.24
N ARG A 264 -32.18 40.42 -40.05
CA ARG A 264 -33.30 41.37 -39.84
C ARG A 264 -33.03 42.73 -40.50
N GLY A 265 -31.82 43.27 -40.27
CA GLY A 265 -31.43 44.55 -40.88
C GLY A 265 -31.35 44.48 -42.39
N GLU A 266 -30.85 43.38 -42.98
CA GLU A 266 -30.88 43.21 -44.45
C GLU A 266 -32.32 43.07 -45.00
N ALA A 267 -33.19 42.35 -44.25
CA ALA A 267 -34.59 42.22 -44.64
C ALA A 267 -35.30 43.54 -44.55
N ASP A 268 -35.10 44.32 -43.50
CA ASP A 268 -35.68 45.69 -43.35
C ASP A 268 -35.16 46.65 -44.43
N ALA A 269 -33.85 46.60 -44.74
CA ALA A 269 -33.24 47.36 -45.78
C ALA A 269 -33.84 47.01 -47.16
N ARG A 270 -34.04 45.73 -47.48
CA ARG A 270 -34.70 45.29 -48.72
C ARG A 270 -36.12 45.69 -48.74
N ALA A 271 -36.90 45.55 -47.66
CA ALA A 271 -38.27 45.99 -47.58
C ALA A 271 -38.37 47.49 -47.79
N THR A 272 -37.55 48.30 -47.12
CA THR A 272 -37.50 49.76 -47.27
C THR A 272 -37.15 50.12 -48.67
N LYS A 273 -36.19 49.45 -49.35
CA LYS A 273 -35.87 49.72 -50.74
C LYS A 273 -37.04 49.42 -51.68
N ILE A 274 -37.71 48.29 -51.55
CA ILE A 274 -38.88 47.93 -52.34
C ILE A 274 -39.98 48.96 -52.18
N TYR A 275 -40.27 49.39 -50.95
CA TYR A 275 -41.25 50.46 -50.71
C TYR A 275 -40.81 51.82 -51.35
N ALA A 276 -39.55 52.22 -51.20
CA ALA A 276 -39.01 53.43 -51.76
C ALA A 276 -39.05 53.39 -53.28
N ASP A 277 -38.66 52.28 -53.91
CA ASP A 277 -38.72 52.12 -55.37
C ASP A 277 -40.18 52.18 -55.88
N ALA A 278 -41.12 51.57 -55.19
CA ALA A 278 -42.56 51.64 -55.53
C ALA A 278 -43.12 53.05 -55.35
N TYR A 279 -42.81 53.76 -54.31
CA TYR A 279 -43.29 55.11 -54.04
C TYR A 279 -42.66 56.18 -54.96
N ASN A 280 -41.44 55.95 -55.43
CA ASN A 280 -40.77 56.82 -56.39
C ASN A 280 -41.35 56.71 -57.80
N GLN A 281 -42.16 55.71 -58.12
CA GLN A 281 -42.86 55.64 -59.43
C GLN A 281 -43.89 56.72 -59.54
N ASP A 282 -44.63 57.10 -58.50
CA ASP A 282 -45.55 58.27 -58.47
C ASP A 282 -45.53 58.88 -57.03
N PRO A 283 -44.64 59.85 -56.78
CA PRO A 283 -44.49 60.48 -55.48
C PRO A 283 -45.73 61.31 -55.06
N GLU A 284 -46.46 61.85 -56.04
CA GLU A 284 -47.68 62.60 -55.71
C GLU A 284 -48.80 61.68 -55.23
N PHE A 285 -48.98 60.56 -55.90
CA PHE A 285 -49.97 59.57 -55.45
C PHE A 285 -49.62 58.98 -54.07
N TYR A 286 -48.33 58.67 -53.81
CA TYR A 286 -47.90 58.23 -52.47
C TYR A 286 -48.19 59.33 -51.44
N SER A 287 -47.82 60.57 -51.68
CA SER A 287 -48.08 61.67 -50.74
C SER A 287 -49.57 61.80 -50.43
N PHE A 288 -50.43 61.66 -51.46
CA PHE A 288 -51.87 61.67 -51.30
C PHE A 288 -52.35 60.49 -50.36
N LEU A 289 -51.98 59.26 -50.67
CA LEU A 289 -52.37 58.15 -49.89
C LEU A 289 -51.88 58.26 -48.43
N LYS A 290 -50.61 58.72 -48.24
CA LYS A 290 -50.04 58.90 -46.92
C LYS A 290 -50.73 59.97 -46.08
N THR A 291 -51.14 61.05 -46.76
CA THR A 291 -51.91 62.08 -46.10
C THR A 291 -53.27 61.57 -45.66
N LEU A 292 -53.92 60.73 -46.46
CA LEU A 292 -55.17 60.06 -46.04
C LEU A 292 -55.00 59.13 -44.90
N ASP A 293 -53.94 58.34 -44.90
CA ASP A 293 -53.59 57.41 -43.75
C ASP A 293 -53.34 58.18 -42.45
N VAL A 294 -52.58 59.25 -42.50
CA VAL A 294 -52.36 60.15 -41.36
C VAL A 294 -53.68 60.74 -40.86
N TYR A 295 -54.53 61.21 -41.74
CA TYR A 295 -55.86 61.70 -41.34
C TYR A 295 -56.71 60.59 -40.72
N LYS A 296 -56.75 59.42 -41.31
CA LYS A 296 -57.46 58.25 -40.73
C LYS A 296 -56.96 57.89 -39.37
N ALA A 297 -55.63 57.92 -39.15
CA ALA A 297 -55.02 57.63 -37.88
C ALA A 297 -55.20 58.70 -36.81
N THR A 298 -55.28 60.00 -37.25
CA THR A 298 -55.41 61.13 -36.33
C THR A 298 -56.87 61.58 -36.10
N MET A 299 -57.81 61.24 -37.01
CA MET A 299 -59.23 61.54 -36.84
C MET A 299 -59.95 60.51 -35.93
N GLY A 300 -59.70 60.53 -34.63
CA GLY A 300 -60.44 59.75 -33.63
C GLY A 300 -61.71 60.47 -33.22
N GLN A 301 -62.64 59.73 -32.56
CA GLN A 301 -63.99 60.29 -32.19
C GLN A 301 -63.95 61.51 -31.28
N ASN A 302 -62.82 61.88 -30.71
CA ASN A 302 -62.69 62.99 -29.76
C ASN A 302 -61.77 64.13 -30.29
N ASN A 303 -61.35 64.11 -31.55
CA ASN A 303 -60.44 65.14 -32.09
C ASN A 303 -61.23 66.23 -32.86
N ARG A 304 -60.87 67.47 -32.64
CA ARG A 304 -61.33 68.59 -33.45
C ARG A 304 -60.27 68.87 -34.53
N LEU A 305 -60.72 68.73 -35.75
CA LEU A 305 -59.91 69.09 -36.93
C LEU A 305 -60.17 70.49 -37.36
N ILE A 306 -59.18 71.37 -37.44
CA ILE A 306 -59.28 72.69 -38.03
C ILE A 306 -58.62 72.61 -39.38
N LEU A 307 -59.46 72.65 -40.42
CA LEU A 307 -58.99 72.64 -41.79
C LEU A 307 -58.96 74.09 -42.31
N THR A 308 -57.81 74.54 -42.81
CA THR A 308 -57.64 75.78 -43.52
C THR A 308 -57.60 75.52 -45.02
N THR A 309 -57.90 76.51 -45.84
CA THR A 309 -57.89 76.37 -47.30
C THR A 309 -56.53 76.05 -47.91
N ASP A 310 -55.44 76.16 -47.13
CA ASP A 310 -54.07 75.83 -47.49
C ASP A 310 -53.63 74.43 -47.03
N THR A 311 -54.51 73.61 -46.39
CA THR A 311 -54.19 72.24 -46.05
C THR A 311 -53.98 71.39 -47.29
N GLU A 312 -53.06 70.44 -47.20
CA GLU A 312 -52.73 69.51 -48.29
C GLU A 312 -53.96 68.79 -48.87
N LEU A 313 -54.94 68.46 -48.05
CA LEU A 313 -56.17 67.82 -48.46
C LEU A 313 -56.94 68.72 -49.51
N TYR A 314 -57.03 70.00 -49.23
CA TYR A 314 -57.65 70.92 -50.16
C TYR A 314 -56.81 71.19 -51.42
N ARG A 315 -55.53 71.03 -51.38
CA ARG A 315 -54.62 71.07 -52.54
C ARG A 315 -54.95 69.93 -53.51
N TYR A 316 -55.19 68.74 -53.09
CA TYR A 316 -55.60 67.60 -53.91
C TYR A 316 -57.03 67.78 -54.44
N LEU A 317 -58.01 68.30 -53.71
CA LEU A 317 -59.36 68.54 -54.12
C LEU A 317 -59.47 69.66 -55.19
N ARG A 318 -58.63 70.70 -55.13
CA ARG A 318 -58.52 71.73 -56.12
C ARG A 318 -57.96 71.24 -57.45
N ARG A 319 -57.06 70.29 -57.44
CA ARG A 319 -56.48 69.72 -58.67
C ARG A 319 -57.45 68.84 -59.45
N ILE A 320 -58.32 68.14 -58.77
CA ILE A 320 -59.39 67.34 -59.42
C ILE A 320 -60.34 68.16 -60.20
N ASN A 321 -60.57 69.40 -59.86
CA ASN A 321 -61.57 70.31 -60.53
C ASN A 321 -60.98 71.10 -61.70
N ARG A 322 -59.74 70.79 -62.16
CA ARG A 322 -59.06 71.44 -63.26
C ARG A 322 -58.79 70.55 -64.48
N ARG A 323 -59.58 69.49 -64.67
CA ARG A 323 -59.64 68.71 -65.90
C ARG A 323 -61.00 68.87 -66.56
#